data_9bc28271f532e86021a140666e8b0476
#
_entry.id   9bc28271f532e86021a140666e8b0476
#
_cell.length_a   1.000
_cell.length_b   1.000
_cell.length_c   1.000
_cell.angle_alpha   90.00
_cell.angle_beta   90.00
_cell.angle_gamma   90.00
#
_symmetry.space_group_name_H-M   'P 1'
#
loop_
_entity.id
_entity.type
_entity.pdbx_description
1 polymer ?
#
loop_
_entity_poly.entity_id
_entity_poly.type
_entity_poly.pdbx_seq_one_letter_code
_entity_poly.pdbx_strand_id
1 'polypeptide(L)'
;MTEFIKGLKKFSIATIAVAVVLGIVFIAFPSQCIDYISLIVGISMIAIGVIAVVTYIADRSSVLPLLLGIPLLICGIIVCARYRAIISIIVVLFGIFITTSGLVNIATSMRSLAFNGVAGWLTMALSVVTVIFGIVAITKSSQLTDGIVRFIGAAFIVYAVLGIVSLIQVKHMTDKVRKAVDSVSDIEVDATVESEQDED
;
A
#
# COMPACT_ATOMS: atom_id res chain seq x y z
N MET A 1 31.64 0.91 6.00
CA MET A 1 30.79 1.35 4.87
C MET A 1 30.30 0.18 4.01
N THR A 2 31.11 -0.80 3.69
CA THR A 2 30.76 -1.99 2.88
C THR A 2 29.69 -2.88 3.52
N GLU A 3 29.71 -3.07 4.83
CA GLU A 3 28.71 -3.90 5.54
C GLU A 3 27.31 -3.26 5.55
N PHE A 4 27.23 -1.94 5.68
CA PHE A 4 25.97 -1.20 5.63
C PHE A 4 25.32 -1.29 4.24
N ILE A 5 26.11 -1.18 3.18
CA ILE A 5 25.63 -1.31 1.79
C ILE A 5 25.18 -2.75 1.48
N LYS A 6 25.89 -3.77 2.02
CA LYS A 6 25.47 -5.18 1.91
C LYS A 6 24.14 -5.43 2.65
N GLY A 7 23.95 -4.82 3.83
CA GLY A 7 22.70 -4.89 4.60
C GLY A 7 21.51 -4.29 3.84
N LEU A 8 21.68 -3.11 3.25
CA LEU A 8 20.64 -2.45 2.44
C LEU A 8 20.28 -3.28 1.20
N LYS A 9 21.26 -3.86 0.50
CA LYS A 9 20.99 -4.75 -0.65
C LYS A 9 20.19 -6.00 -0.24
N LYS A 10 20.55 -6.64 0.87
CA LYS A 10 19.84 -7.82 1.38
C LYS A 10 18.40 -7.48 1.78
N PHE A 11 18.20 -6.33 2.43
CA PHE A 11 16.87 -5.85 2.80
C PHE A 11 16.01 -5.54 1.57
N SER A 12 16.55 -4.88 0.54
CA SER A 12 15.83 -4.57 -0.70
C SER A 12 15.43 -5.84 -1.46
N ILE A 13 16.30 -6.84 -1.56
CA ILE A 13 15.98 -8.12 -2.22
C ILE A 13 14.90 -8.87 -1.45
N ALA A 14 14.98 -8.91 -0.12
CA ALA A 14 13.96 -9.54 0.71
C ALA A 14 12.58 -8.86 0.54
N THR A 15 12.54 -7.52 0.52
CA THR A 15 11.30 -6.75 0.32
C THR A 15 10.68 -7.03 -1.05
N ILE A 16 11.48 -7.09 -2.11
CA ILE A 16 11.00 -7.42 -3.46
C ILE A 16 10.46 -8.84 -3.51
N ALA A 17 11.16 -9.82 -2.92
CA ALA A 17 10.71 -11.20 -2.87
C ALA A 17 9.37 -11.34 -2.14
N VAL A 18 9.21 -10.66 -0.99
CA VAL A 18 7.95 -10.62 -0.24
C VAL A 18 6.85 -9.97 -1.07
N ALA A 19 7.13 -8.86 -1.77
CA ALA A 19 6.15 -8.20 -2.63
C ALA A 19 5.68 -9.09 -3.78
N VAL A 20 6.57 -9.86 -4.41
CA VAL A 20 6.18 -10.84 -5.45
C VAL A 20 5.26 -11.91 -4.87
N VAL A 21 5.63 -12.51 -3.75
CA VAL A 21 4.83 -13.57 -3.12
C VAL A 21 3.46 -13.04 -2.71
N LEU A 22 3.40 -11.88 -2.05
CA LEU A 22 2.13 -11.25 -1.67
C LEU A 22 1.28 -10.89 -2.89
N GLY A 23 1.88 -10.37 -3.96
CA GLY A 23 1.18 -10.04 -5.19
C GLY A 23 0.53 -11.27 -5.83
N ILE A 24 1.26 -12.38 -5.91
CA ILE A 24 0.74 -13.65 -6.44
C ILE A 24 -0.40 -14.18 -5.57
N VAL A 25 -0.23 -14.20 -4.25
CA VAL A 25 -1.23 -14.69 -3.29
C VAL A 25 -2.52 -13.86 -3.36
N PHE A 26 -2.42 -12.53 -3.46
CA PHE A 26 -3.58 -11.64 -3.55
C PHE A 26 -4.34 -11.79 -4.87
N ILE A 27 -3.67 -12.13 -5.97
CA ILE A 27 -4.33 -12.40 -7.25
C ILE A 27 -4.97 -13.77 -7.26
N ALA A 28 -4.28 -14.79 -6.74
CA ALA A 28 -4.75 -16.18 -6.78
C ALA A 28 -5.92 -16.43 -5.79
N PHE A 29 -5.84 -15.87 -4.58
CA PHE A 29 -6.76 -16.15 -3.48
C PHE A 29 -7.26 -14.88 -2.77
N PRO A 30 -7.93 -13.93 -3.47
CA PRO A 30 -8.33 -12.65 -2.90
C PRO A 30 -9.25 -12.78 -1.69
N SER A 31 -10.27 -13.65 -1.77
CA SER A 31 -11.23 -13.86 -0.68
C SER A 31 -10.57 -14.45 0.58
N GLN A 32 -9.65 -15.40 0.43
CA GLN A 32 -8.94 -15.99 1.56
C GLN A 32 -8.01 -14.99 2.24
N CYS A 33 -7.36 -14.12 1.45
CA CYS A 33 -6.53 -13.05 2.00
C CYS A 33 -7.34 -12.10 2.89
N ILE A 34 -8.54 -11.73 2.45
CA ILE A 34 -9.46 -10.90 3.24
C ILE A 34 -9.84 -11.62 4.53
N ASP A 35 -10.14 -12.93 4.44
CA ASP A 35 -10.51 -13.76 5.59
C ASP A 35 -9.41 -13.75 6.65
N TYR A 36 -8.15 -14.02 6.27
CA TYR A 36 -7.02 -14.05 7.19
C TYR A 36 -6.69 -12.67 7.75
N ILE A 37 -6.68 -11.63 6.92
CA ILE A 37 -6.41 -10.25 7.37
C ILE A 37 -7.46 -9.81 8.39
N SER A 38 -8.73 -10.07 8.11
CA SER A 38 -9.84 -9.72 9.02
C SER A 38 -9.77 -10.49 10.33
N LEU A 39 -9.36 -11.77 10.28
CA LEU A 39 -9.17 -12.58 11.48
C LEU A 39 -8.03 -12.02 12.36
N ILE A 40 -6.88 -11.68 11.75
CA ILE A 40 -5.75 -11.08 12.47
C ILE A 40 -6.16 -9.76 13.13
N VAL A 41 -6.85 -8.90 12.40
CA VAL A 41 -7.35 -7.61 12.91
C VAL A 41 -8.35 -7.83 14.05
N GLY A 42 -9.31 -8.74 13.87
CA GLY A 42 -10.30 -9.05 14.89
C GLY A 42 -9.68 -9.60 16.18
N ILE A 43 -8.73 -10.53 16.08
CA ILE A 43 -8.00 -11.07 17.22
C ILE A 43 -7.18 -9.97 17.91
N SER A 44 -6.52 -9.11 17.16
CA SER A 44 -5.76 -7.98 17.70
C SER A 44 -6.66 -7.01 18.49
N MET A 45 -7.85 -6.72 17.97
CA MET A 45 -8.84 -5.87 18.65
C MET A 45 -9.33 -6.52 19.96
N ILE A 46 -9.59 -7.84 19.95
CA ILE A 46 -9.98 -8.57 21.15
C ILE A 46 -8.84 -8.51 22.18
N ALA A 47 -7.60 -8.78 21.77
CA ALA A 47 -6.45 -8.76 22.67
C ALA A 47 -6.27 -7.39 23.34
N ILE A 48 -6.33 -6.30 22.55
CA ILE A 48 -6.23 -4.93 23.08
C ILE A 48 -7.41 -4.63 24.01
N GLY A 49 -8.63 -5.03 23.65
CA GLY A 49 -9.82 -4.86 24.47
C GLY A 49 -9.71 -5.59 25.82
N VAL A 50 -9.21 -6.83 25.81
CA VAL A 50 -8.97 -7.60 27.04
C VAL A 50 -7.91 -6.93 27.92
N ILE A 51 -6.78 -6.49 27.33
CA ILE A 51 -5.72 -5.78 28.05
C ILE A 51 -6.29 -4.51 28.70
N ALA A 52 -7.09 -3.73 27.99
CA ALA A 52 -7.71 -2.52 28.51
C ALA A 52 -8.64 -2.80 29.70
N VAL A 53 -9.45 -3.85 29.64
CA VAL A 53 -10.33 -4.28 30.74
C VAL A 53 -9.51 -4.76 31.95
N VAL A 54 -8.47 -5.55 31.74
CA VAL A 54 -7.57 -6.03 32.80
C VAL A 54 -6.85 -4.85 33.48
N THR A 55 -6.38 -3.88 32.70
CA THR A 55 -5.74 -2.66 33.22
C THR A 55 -6.70 -1.89 34.14
N TYR A 56 -7.97 -1.77 33.75
CA TYR A 56 -8.97 -1.12 34.61
C TYR A 56 -9.22 -1.89 35.92
N ILE A 57 -9.20 -3.20 35.87
CA ILE A 57 -9.39 -4.03 37.08
C ILE A 57 -8.20 -3.88 38.04
N ALA A 58 -6.98 -3.77 37.50
CA ALA A 58 -5.76 -3.62 38.25
C ALA A 58 -5.59 -2.20 38.85
N ASP A 59 -5.95 -1.16 38.06
CA ASP A 59 -5.85 0.25 38.46
C ASP A 59 -7.18 0.97 38.18
N ARG A 60 -7.99 1.11 39.23
CA ARG A 60 -9.31 1.80 39.14
C ARG A 60 -9.23 3.32 39.10
N SER A 61 -8.05 3.90 38.95
CA SER A 61 -7.86 5.37 38.97
C SER A 61 -8.50 6.05 37.77
N SER A 62 -8.66 5.37 36.64
CA SER A 62 -9.18 5.92 35.39
C SER A 62 -10.25 5.02 34.76
N VAL A 63 -11.41 5.58 34.45
CA VAL A 63 -12.51 4.88 33.76
C VAL A 63 -12.27 4.76 32.24
N LEU A 64 -11.31 5.49 31.71
CA LEU A 64 -11.02 5.57 30.29
C LEU A 64 -10.68 4.22 29.63
N PRO A 65 -9.85 3.34 30.24
CA PRO A 65 -9.55 2.03 29.67
C PRO A 65 -10.79 1.14 29.55
N LEU A 66 -11.73 1.23 30.51
CA LEU A 66 -12.97 0.46 30.44
C LEU A 66 -13.89 0.97 29.35
N LEU A 67 -14.03 2.31 29.20
CA LEU A 67 -14.89 2.95 28.21
C LEU A 67 -14.44 2.61 26.78
N LEU A 68 -13.15 2.46 26.55
CA LEU A 68 -12.59 2.10 25.23
C LEU A 68 -12.45 0.59 25.06
N GLY A 69 -12.15 -0.15 26.12
CA GLY A 69 -11.89 -1.59 26.05
C GLY A 69 -13.12 -2.41 25.72
N ILE A 70 -14.28 -2.09 26.33
CA ILE A 70 -15.52 -2.83 26.10
C ILE A 70 -16.01 -2.70 24.64
N PRO A 71 -16.15 -1.48 24.06
CA PRO A 71 -16.51 -1.36 22.65
C PRO A 71 -15.51 -2.05 21.71
N LEU A 72 -14.21 -1.95 21.99
CA LEU A 72 -13.17 -2.56 21.18
C LEU A 72 -13.27 -4.08 21.19
N LEU A 73 -13.56 -4.68 22.35
CA LEU A 73 -13.75 -6.11 22.51
C LEU A 73 -15.00 -6.59 21.75
N ILE A 74 -16.11 -5.89 21.87
CA ILE A 74 -17.35 -6.19 21.15
C ILE A 74 -17.12 -6.08 19.64
N CYS A 75 -16.49 -5.01 19.16
CA CYS A 75 -16.14 -4.84 17.75
C CYS A 75 -15.22 -5.96 17.26
N GLY A 76 -14.21 -6.36 18.04
CA GLY A 76 -13.32 -7.47 17.68
C GLY A 76 -14.06 -8.79 17.49
N ILE A 77 -15.01 -9.11 18.39
CA ILE A 77 -15.84 -10.32 18.27
C ILE A 77 -16.72 -10.25 17.00
N ILE A 78 -17.35 -9.09 16.73
CA ILE A 78 -18.18 -8.90 15.53
C ILE A 78 -17.33 -9.03 14.26
N VAL A 79 -16.13 -8.45 14.25
CA VAL A 79 -15.19 -8.56 13.12
C VAL A 79 -14.82 -10.02 12.87
N CYS A 80 -14.48 -10.79 13.91
CA CYS A 80 -14.17 -12.22 13.76
C CYS A 80 -15.35 -13.04 13.25
N ALA A 81 -16.57 -12.73 13.73
CA ALA A 81 -17.77 -13.51 13.40
C ALA A 81 -18.39 -13.16 12.04
N ARG A 82 -18.35 -11.89 11.63
CA ARG A 82 -19.11 -11.34 10.49
C ARG A 82 -18.31 -10.34 9.64
N TYR A 83 -17.01 -10.51 9.50
CA TYR A 83 -16.13 -9.59 8.76
C TYR A 83 -16.62 -9.29 7.32
N ARG A 84 -17.15 -10.28 6.60
CA ARG A 84 -17.69 -10.08 5.23
C ARG A 84 -18.84 -9.10 5.20
N ALA A 85 -19.72 -9.15 6.20
CA ALA A 85 -20.84 -8.20 6.31
C ALA A 85 -20.33 -6.77 6.56
N ILE A 86 -19.31 -6.60 7.41
CA ILE A 86 -18.74 -5.30 7.72
C ILE A 86 -18.08 -4.70 6.48
N ILE A 87 -17.25 -5.47 5.76
CA ILE A 87 -16.61 -5.01 4.52
C ILE A 87 -17.66 -4.66 3.48
N SER A 88 -18.71 -5.48 3.32
CA SER A 88 -19.81 -5.22 2.39
C SER A 88 -20.53 -3.91 2.73
N ILE A 89 -20.82 -3.63 4.00
CA ILE A 89 -21.44 -2.38 4.45
C ILE A 89 -20.56 -1.18 4.10
N ILE A 90 -19.25 -1.27 4.36
CA ILE A 90 -18.30 -0.21 4.02
C ILE A 90 -18.31 0.06 2.52
N VAL A 91 -18.22 -0.98 1.69
CA VAL A 91 -18.25 -0.85 0.23
C VAL A 91 -19.55 -0.25 -0.27
N VAL A 92 -20.70 -0.64 0.31
CA VAL A 92 -22.01 -0.05 -0.01
C VAL A 92 -22.08 1.42 0.37
N LEU A 93 -21.58 1.82 1.54
CA LEU A 93 -21.52 3.23 1.96
C LEU A 93 -20.66 4.06 0.98
N PHE A 94 -19.48 3.55 0.59
CA PHE A 94 -18.68 4.19 -0.44
C PHE A 94 -19.40 4.24 -1.79
N GLY A 95 -20.12 3.18 -2.17
CA GLY A 95 -20.92 3.13 -3.38
C GLY A 95 -22.01 4.22 -3.40
N ILE A 96 -22.71 4.44 -2.28
CA ILE A 96 -23.70 5.53 -2.14
C ILE A 96 -23.01 6.88 -2.29
N PHE A 97 -21.88 7.09 -1.63
CA PHE A 97 -21.12 8.34 -1.69
C PHE A 97 -20.63 8.63 -3.12
N ILE A 98 -20.04 7.62 -3.80
CA ILE A 98 -19.58 7.74 -5.19
C ILE A 98 -20.73 8.02 -6.14
N THR A 99 -21.86 7.34 -5.98
CA THR A 99 -23.07 7.57 -6.80
C THR A 99 -23.59 9.00 -6.62
N THR A 100 -23.70 9.46 -5.39
CA THR A 100 -24.16 10.83 -5.09
C THR A 100 -23.19 11.87 -5.68
N SER A 101 -21.88 11.68 -5.52
CA SER A 101 -20.86 12.54 -6.10
C SER A 101 -20.94 12.56 -7.64
N GLY A 102 -21.12 11.39 -8.25
CA GLY A 102 -21.29 11.27 -9.71
C GLY A 102 -22.53 12.02 -10.22
N LEU A 103 -23.68 11.94 -9.50
CA LEU A 103 -24.89 12.69 -9.85
C LEU A 103 -24.66 14.21 -9.79
N VAL A 104 -24.01 14.69 -8.73
CA VAL A 104 -23.68 16.12 -8.60
C VAL A 104 -22.75 16.55 -9.75
N ASN A 105 -21.77 15.74 -10.10
CA ASN A 105 -20.87 16.03 -11.22
C ASN A 105 -21.58 16.02 -12.56
N ILE A 106 -22.59 15.18 -12.80
CA ILE A 106 -23.44 15.25 -14.00
C ILE A 106 -24.17 16.59 -14.04
N ALA A 107 -24.81 17.00 -12.93
CA ALA A 107 -25.54 18.25 -12.88
C ALA A 107 -24.65 19.48 -13.12
N THR A 108 -23.41 19.47 -12.63
CA THR A 108 -22.43 20.54 -12.89
C THR A 108 -21.86 20.50 -14.31
N SER A 109 -21.64 19.31 -14.86
CA SER A 109 -21.16 19.13 -16.25
C SER A 109 -22.16 19.63 -17.28
N MET A 110 -23.46 19.49 -17.03
CA MET A 110 -24.51 20.05 -17.89
C MET A 110 -24.40 21.57 -18.01
N ARG A 111 -24.02 22.27 -16.94
CA ARG A 111 -23.77 23.71 -16.97
C ARG A 111 -22.49 24.05 -17.73
N SER A 112 -21.46 23.23 -17.60
CA SER A 112 -20.15 23.41 -18.22
C SER A 112 -20.18 23.16 -19.75
N LEU A 113 -21.08 22.29 -20.24
CA LEU A 113 -21.31 22.04 -21.66
C LEU A 113 -21.71 23.30 -22.44
N ALA A 114 -22.38 24.24 -21.76
CA ALA A 114 -22.79 25.51 -22.35
C ALA A 114 -21.61 26.48 -22.61
N PHE A 115 -20.48 26.31 -21.92
CA PHE A 115 -19.35 27.24 -21.96
C PHE A 115 -18.06 26.64 -22.57
N ASN A 116 -17.81 25.31 -22.43
CA ASN A 116 -16.60 24.64 -22.90
C ASN A 116 -16.92 23.26 -23.49
N GLY A 117 -17.11 23.17 -24.80
CA GLY A 117 -17.61 21.96 -25.47
C GLY A 117 -16.83 20.68 -25.18
N VAL A 118 -15.50 20.67 -25.34
CA VAL A 118 -14.70 19.44 -25.20
C VAL A 118 -14.49 19.04 -23.74
N ALA A 119 -14.17 19.99 -22.86
CA ALA A 119 -13.97 19.72 -21.43
C ALA A 119 -15.28 19.30 -20.75
N GLY A 120 -16.42 19.90 -21.12
CA GLY A 120 -17.75 19.54 -20.63
C GLY A 120 -18.15 18.10 -20.99
N TRP A 121 -17.88 17.66 -22.22
CA TRP A 121 -18.15 16.30 -22.67
C TRP A 121 -17.29 15.25 -21.93
N LEU A 122 -16.01 15.54 -21.72
CA LEU A 122 -15.12 14.64 -20.99
C LEU A 122 -15.56 14.47 -19.53
N THR A 123 -15.90 15.59 -18.87
CA THR A 123 -16.39 15.59 -17.48
C THR A 123 -17.72 14.84 -17.37
N MET A 124 -18.62 15.01 -18.33
CA MET A 124 -19.89 14.30 -18.35
C MET A 124 -19.72 12.79 -18.51
N ALA A 125 -18.88 12.36 -19.46
CA ALA A 125 -18.56 10.94 -19.67
C ALA A 125 -17.95 10.31 -18.40
N LEU A 126 -17.01 11.00 -17.77
CA LEU A 126 -16.38 10.53 -16.53
C LEU A 126 -17.39 10.44 -15.37
N SER A 127 -18.31 11.38 -15.27
CA SER A 127 -19.37 11.38 -14.26
C SER A 127 -20.34 10.22 -14.42
N VAL A 128 -20.72 9.89 -15.66
CA VAL A 128 -21.55 8.72 -15.95
C VAL A 128 -20.85 7.42 -15.54
N VAL A 129 -19.57 7.28 -15.88
CA VAL A 129 -18.75 6.12 -15.45
C VAL A 129 -18.69 6.03 -13.92
N THR A 130 -18.55 7.16 -13.22
CA THR A 130 -18.53 7.22 -11.76
C THR A 130 -19.84 6.74 -11.16
N VAL A 131 -20.99 7.14 -11.71
CA VAL A 131 -22.32 6.69 -11.26
C VAL A 131 -22.49 5.19 -11.48
N ILE A 132 -22.11 4.68 -12.67
CA ILE A 132 -22.20 3.24 -12.96
C ILE A 132 -21.34 2.46 -11.96
N PHE A 133 -20.11 2.91 -11.68
CA PHE A 133 -19.23 2.27 -10.73
C PHE A 133 -19.81 2.28 -9.30
N GLY A 134 -20.42 3.38 -8.88
CA GLY A 134 -21.11 3.48 -7.59
C GLY A 134 -22.30 2.50 -7.47
N ILE A 135 -23.10 2.37 -8.51
CA ILE A 135 -24.23 1.41 -8.54
C ILE A 135 -23.71 -0.04 -8.48
N VAL A 136 -22.64 -0.35 -9.21
CA VAL A 136 -21.98 -1.67 -9.15
C VAL A 136 -21.45 -1.96 -7.74
N ALA A 137 -20.89 -0.96 -7.07
CA ALA A 137 -20.40 -1.08 -5.69
C ALA A 137 -21.54 -1.42 -4.70
N ILE A 138 -22.72 -0.84 -4.89
CA ILE A 138 -23.89 -1.12 -4.05
C ILE A 138 -24.42 -2.54 -4.32
N THR A 139 -24.55 -2.93 -5.58
CA THR A 139 -25.23 -4.18 -5.97
C THR A 139 -24.33 -5.41 -5.85
N LYS A 140 -23.00 -5.25 -6.07
CA LYS A 140 -22.03 -6.35 -6.12
C LYS A 140 -20.83 -6.10 -5.20
N SER A 141 -21.08 -5.67 -3.97
CA SER A 141 -20.06 -5.28 -3.00
C SER A 141 -19.00 -6.37 -2.75
N SER A 142 -19.36 -7.65 -2.69
CA SER A 142 -18.42 -8.75 -2.49
C SER A 142 -17.50 -8.95 -3.68
N GLN A 143 -18.03 -8.90 -4.91
CA GLN A 143 -17.21 -9.03 -6.13
C GLN A 143 -16.26 -7.83 -6.31
N LEU A 144 -16.71 -6.64 -5.92
CA LEU A 144 -15.88 -5.46 -5.96
C LEU A 144 -14.74 -5.55 -4.94
N THR A 145 -15.01 -6.07 -3.75
CA THR A 145 -13.99 -6.29 -2.72
C THR A 145 -12.90 -7.24 -3.21
N ASP A 146 -13.27 -8.37 -3.82
CA ASP A 146 -12.33 -9.30 -4.42
C ASP A 146 -11.53 -8.65 -5.57
N GLY A 147 -12.20 -7.81 -6.38
CA GLY A 147 -11.56 -7.03 -7.44
C GLY A 147 -10.51 -6.05 -6.91
N ILE A 148 -10.80 -5.34 -5.83
CA ILE A 148 -9.87 -4.42 -5.19
C ILE A 148 -8.62 -5.17 -4.69
N VAL A 149 -8.80 -6.33 -4.05
CA VAL A 149 -7.66 -7.12 -3.55
C VAL A 149 -6.80 -7.63 -4.71
N ARG A 150 -7.40 -8.07 -5.82
CA ARG A 150 -6.66 -8.45 -7.03
C ARG A 150 -5.87 -7.26 -7.60
N PHE A 151 -6.48 -6.08 -7.61
CA PHE A 151 -5.82 -4.86 -8.07
C PHE A 151 -4.62 -4.49 -7.19
N ILE A 152 -4.76 -4.60 -5.86
CA ILE A 152 -3.66 -4.44 -4.92
C ILE A 152 -2.56 -5.47 -5.19
N GLY A 153 -2.92 -6.73 -5.44
CA GLY A 153 -1.96 -7.77 -5.80
C GLY A 153 -1.19 -7.45 -7.09
N ALA A 154 -1.87 -6.94 -8.12
CA ALA A 154 -1.23 -6.48 -9.35
C ALA A 154 -0.27 -5.30 -9.09
N ALA A 155 -0.66 -4.35 -8.25
CA ALA A 155 0.21 -3.24 -7.85
C ALA A 155 1.48 -3.72 -7.12
N PHE A 156 1.39 -4.76 -6.27
CA PHE A 156 2.56 -5.38 -5.65
C PHE A 156 3.50 -6.02 -6.66
N ILE A 157 2.97 -6.66 -7.71
CA ILE A 157 3.80 -7.23 -8.79
C ILE A 157 4.51 -6.11 -9.55
N VAL A 158 3.80 -5.04 -9.91
CA VAL A 158 4.41 -3.87 -10.57
C VAL A 158 5.50 -3.26 -9.69
N TYR A 159 5.24 -3.10 -8.40
CA TYR A 159 6.24 -2.63 -7.43
C TYR A 159 7.48 -3.52 -7.39
N ALA A 160 7.30 -4.84 -7.39
CA ALA A 160 8.40 -5.79 -7.39
C ALA A 160 9.23 -5.71 -8.68
N VAL A 161 8.58 -5.59 -9.85
CA VAL A 161 9.27 -5.41 -11.14
C VAL A 161 10.10 -4.13 -11.14
N LEU A 162 9.51 -3.01 -10.71
CA LEU A 162 10.23 -1.73 -10.58
C LEU A 162 11.39 -1.82 -9.59
N GLY A 163 11.21 -2.55 -8.49
CA GLY A 163 12.27 -2.81 -7.51
C GLY A 163 13.45 -3.59 -8.10
N ILE A 164 13.19 -4.59 -8.93
CA ILE A 164 14.23 -5.36 -9.64
C ILE A 164 14.99 -4.42 -10.60
N VAL A 165 14.28 -3.63 -11.40
CA VAL A 165 14.90 -2.67 -12.33
C VAL A 165 15.79 -1.68 -11.57
N SER A 166 15.30 -1.14 -10.45
CA SER A 166 16.07 -0.23 -9.59
C SER A 166 17.34 -0.88 -9.04
N LEU A 167 17.28 -2.13 -8.60
CA LEU A 167 18.46 -2.86 -8.12
C LEU A 167 19.52 -3.05 -9.21
N ILE A 168 19.10 -3.34 -10.45
CA ILE A 168 20.00 -3.48 -11.60
C ILE A 168 20.69 -2.15 -11.91
N GLN A 169 19.93 -1.04 -11.90
CA GLN A 169 20.47 0.30 -12.13
C GLN A 169 21.50 0.71 -11.07
N VAL A 170 21.18 0.48 -9.79
CA VAL A 170 22.09 0.80 -8.69
C VAL A 170 23.37 -0.03 -8.79
N LYS A 171 23.28 -1.31 -9.15
CA LYS A 171 24.47 -2.15 -9.36
C LYS A 171 25.35 -1.59 -10.48
N HIS A 172 24.77 -1.23 -11.59
CA HIS A 172 25.50 -0.70 -12.75
C HIS A 172 26.16 0.67 -12.45
N MET A 173 25.49 1.54 -11.69
CA MET A 173 26.09 2.80 -11.22
C MET A 173 27.24 2.56 -10.24
N THR A 174 27.09 1.64 -9.28
CA THR A 174 28.13 1.33 -8.31
C THR A 174 29.39 0.77 -8.99
N ASP A 175 29.20 -0.08 -10.01
CA ASP A 175 30.35 -0.65 -10.77
C ASP A 175 31.07 0.42 -11.60
N LYS A 176 30.34 1.42 -12.15
CA LYS A 176 30.95 2.55 -12.85
C LYS A 176 31.73 3.48 -11.91
N VAL A 177 31.16 3.79 -10.75
CA VAL A 177 31.85 4.63 -9.75
C VAL A 177 33.09 3.93 -9.24
N ARG A 178 33.03 2.63 -8.97
CA ARG A 178 34.19 1.86 -8.52
C ARG A 178 35.31 1.87 -9.55
N LYS A 179 35.01 1.64 -10.83
CA LYS A 179 36.00 1.71 -11.90
C LYS A 179 36.62 3.10 -12.06
N ALA A 180 35.83 4.15 -11.87
CA ALA A 180 36.32 5.53 -11.90
C ALA A 180 37.26 5.83 -10.71
N VAL A 181 36.93 5.32 -9.52
CA VAL A 181 37.80 5.47 -8.32
C VAL A 181 39.09 4.67 -8.47
N ASP A 182 39.02 3.42 -8.95
CA ASP A 182 40.20 2.59 -9.19
C ASP A 182 41.13 3.26 -10.23
N SER A 183 40.60 3.86 -11.32
CA SER A 183 41.41 4.55 -12.32
C SER A 183 42.06 5.84 -11.81
N VAL A 184 41.44 6.55 -10.89
CA VAL A 184 42.02 7.75 -10.25
C VAL A 184 43.13 7.34 -9.27
N SER A 185 42.93 6.25 -8.54
CA SER A 185 43.95 5.72 -7.62
C SER A 185 45.23 5.24 -8.36
N ASP A 186 45.05 4.63 -9.53
CA ASP A 186 46.19 4.17 -10.35
C ASP A 186 46.98 5.37 -10.89
N ILE A 187 46.36 6.47 -11.26
CA ILE A 187 47.00 7.72 -11.71
C ILE A 187 47.77 8.40 -10.57
N GLU A 188 47.23 8.38 -9.36
CA GLU A 188 47.87 8.99 -8.17
C GLU A 188 49.15 8.18 -7.76
N VAL A 189 49.13 6.86 -7.91
CA VAL A 189 50.28 6.01 -7.62
C VAL A 189 51.37 6.21 -8.66
N ASP A 190 51.04 6.32 -9.94
CA ASP A 190 52.02 6.58 -11.01
C ASP A 190 52.70 7.96 -10.86
N ALA A 191 51.94 9.00 -10.48
CA ALA A 191 52.47 10.34 -10.25
C ALA A 191 53.41 10.42 -9.05
N THR A 192 53.19 9.60 -8.01
CA THR A 192 54.08 9.56 -6.85
C THR A 192 55.38 8.79 -7.15
N VAL A 193 55.32 7.77 -7.99
CA VAL A 193 56.52 7.00 -8.41
C VAL A 193 57.41 7.81 -9.34
N GLU A 194 56.83 8.61 -10.26
CA GLU A 194 57.61 9.54 -11.11
C GLU A 194 58.33 10.63 -10.31
N SER A 195 57.66 11.18 -9.26
CA SER A 195 58.27 12.23 -8.42
C SER A 195 59.41 11.73 -7.52
N GLU A 196 59.45 10.44 -7.14
CA GLU A 196 60.58 9.83 -6.40
C GLU A 196 61.79 9.48 -7.27
N GLN A 197 61.58 9.29 -8.60
CA GLN A 197 62.68 9.01 -9.52
C GLN A 197 63.43 10.28 -10.00
N ASP A 198 62.85 11.44 -9.88
CA ASP A 198 63.47 12.71 -10.25
C ASP A 198 64.30 13.37 -9.11
N GLU A 199 64.28 12.80 -7.88
CA GLU A 199 65.04 13.29 -6.72
C GLU A 199 66.35 12.51 -6.45
N ASP A 200 66.73 11.45 -7.21
CA ASP A 200 67.98 10.71 -7.13
C ASP A 200 68.88 11.04 -8.33
#